data_abc22174e5d0ed46067b9bc74f4504d7
#
_entry.id   abc22174e5d0ed46067b9bc74f4504d7
#
_cell.length_a   1.000
_cell.length_b   1.000
_cell.length_c   1.000
_cell.angle_alpha   90.00
_cell.angle_beta   90.00
_cell.angle_gamma   90.00
#
_symmetry.space_group_name_H-M   'P 1'
#
loop_
_entity.id
_entity.type
_entity.pdbx_description
1 polymer ?
#
loop_
_entity_poly.entity_id
_entity_poly.type
_entity_poly.pdbx_seq_one_letter_code
_entity_poly.pdbx_strand_id
1 'polypeptide(L)'
;MLFYSRKNRPFELGPYPLERLPHDISILEDEMQRPRVLRLPSRKRSNTNSFSEAIEKYKGMFRELGVVDPKPNQAPVPDNLSLRTRDIKGAAYFLDAAQVGVCKMVENAWYEGVTNLAHDQAIIIVVRTGRTPEINNLAHEWANGHEISAAELRTLEIAIAVSEHIQWMGFDAKAHDYEMGDIDINRLSVMAGLMVRDGDKLINPFLNENFAVAAVTTNYPLKNDEPLASSAKNGRGLGYWLGLGSAVPGIEWGRRAKRA
;
A
#
# COMPACT_ATOMS: atom_id res chain seq x y z
N MET A 1 0.74 32.33 -4.02
CA MET A 1 1.43 31.23 -3.31
C MET A 1 0.39 30.46 -2.52
N LEU A 2 -0.09 29.32 -3.03
CA LEU A 2 -1.07 28.48 -2.32
C LEU A 2 -0.32 27.60 -1.33
N PHE A 3 -0.30 28.00 -0.08
CA PHE A 3 0.17 27.15 1.02
C PHE A 3 -0.76 25.96 1.14
N TYR A 4 -0.26 24.77 0.86
CA TYR A 4 -1.02 23.55 0.94
C TYR A 4 -1.07 23.10 2.41
N SER A 5 -2.14 23.46 3.10
CA SER A 5 -2.40 22.98 4.45
C SER A 5 -3.01 21.57 4.37
N ARG A 6 -2.46 20.59 5.12
CA ARG A 6 -3.09 19.27 5.35
C ARG A 6 -4.56 19.38 5.76
N LYS A 7 -4.93 20.46 6.43
CA LYS A 7 -6.31 20.72 6.91
C LYS A 7 -7.33 20.91 5.78
N ASN A 8 -6.89 21.30 4.58
CA ASN A 8 -7.78 21.62 3.46
C ASN A 8 -7.78 20.53 2.37
N ARG A 9 -7.04 19.43 2.58
CA ARG A 9 -7.03 18.31 1.65
C ARG A 9 -8.21 17.39 1.96
N PRO A 10 -9.01 16.98 0.97
CA PRO A 10 -10.05 15.97 1.16
C PRO A 10 -9.47 14.71 1.80
N PHE A 11 -10.16 14.19 2.80
CA PHE A 11 -9.67 13.07 3.62
C PHE A 11 -9.38 11.83 2.78
N GLU A 12 -10.25 11.53 1.82
CA GLU A 12 -10.17 10.39 0.91
C GLU A 12 -9.01 10.44 -0.10
N LEU A 13 -8.30 11.56 -0.19
CA LEU A 13 -7.06 11.68 -0.98
C LEU A 13 -5.81 11.32 -0.18
N GLY A 14 -5.96 11.11 1.13
CA GLY A 14 -4.87 10.73 2.02
C GLY A 14 -3.79 11.80 2.20
N PRO A 15 -2.73 11.47 2.93
CA PRO A 15 -1.70 12.44 3.31
C PRO A 15 -0.70 12.80 2.18
N TYR A 16 -0.60 11.99 1.13
CA TYR A 16 0.36 12.18 0.04
C TYR A 16 -0.34 12.56 -1.27
N PRO A 17 0.14 13.60 -1.99
CA PRO A 17 -0.51 14.10 -3.19
C PRO A 17 -0.15 13.29 -4.45
N LEU A 18 -0.53 12.01 -4.47
CA LEU A 18 -0.28 11.09 -5.59
C LEU A 18 -0.91 11.61 -6.90
N GLU A 19 -2.11 12.18 -6.83
CA GLU A 19 -2.85 12.74 -7.97
C GLU A 19 -2.16 13.93 -8.67
N ARG A 20 -1.07 14.43 -8.09
CA ARG A 20 -0.28 15.54 -8.66
C ARG A 20 0.99 15.09 -9.36
N LEU A 21 1.34 13.82 -9.20
CA LEU A 21 2.46 13.24 -9.90
C LEU A 21 2.10 13.01 -11.38
N PRO A 22 3.08 12.96 -12.27
CA PRO A 22 2.82 12.58 -13.65
C PRO A 22 2.37 11.11 -13.71
N HIS A 23 1.34 10.85 -14.53
CA HIS A 23 0.78 9.53 -14.79
C HIS A 23 1.07 9.12 -16.22
N ASP A 24 1.13 7.81 -16.48
CA ASP A 24 1.35 7.24 -17.79
C ASP A 24 0.59 5.91 -17.91
N ILE A 25 -0.50 5.93 -18.66
CA ILE A 25 -1.38 4.77 -18.81
C ILE A 25 -0.74 3.64 -19.63
N SER A 26 0.30 3.91 -20.44
CA SER A 26 1.00 2.89 -21.22
C SER A 26 1.66 1.84 -20.34
N ILE A 27 2.00 2.17 -19.09
CA ILE A 27 2.57 1.24 -18.11
C ILE A 27 1.62 0.08 -17.79
N LEU A 28 0.30 0.26 -17.94
CA LEU A 28 -0.65 -0.84 -17.77
C LEU A 28 -0.41 -1.95 -18.79
N GLU A 29 -0.13 -1.59 -20.06
CA GLU A 29 0.15 -2.55 -21.11
C GLU A 29 1.44 -3.32 -20.83
N ASP A 30 2.48 -2.61 -20.39
CA ASP A 30 3.75 -3.23 -19.99
C ASP A 30 3.55 -4.22 -18.83
N GLU A 31 2.81 -3.85 -17.79
CA GLU A 31 2.55 -4.74 -16.66
C GLU A 31 1.65 -5.93 -17.04
N MET A 32 0.69 -5.75 -17.95
CA MET A 32 -0.14 -6.84 -18.46
C MET A 32 0.63 -7.82 -19.36
N GLN A 33 1.69 -7.38 -20.04
CA GLN A 33 2.54 -8.24 -20.87
C GLN A 33 3.59 -9.01 -20.07
N ARG A 34 3.91 -8.60 -18.84
CA ARG A 34 4.86 -9.32 -17.99
C ARG A 34 4.36 -10.73 -17.69
N PRO A 35 5.23 -11.75 -17.70
CA PRO A 35 4.84 -13.11 -17.37
C PRO A 35 4.33 -13.22 -15.93
N ARG A 36 3.54 -14.23 -15.63
CA ARG A 36 3.25 -14.64 -14.25
C ARG A 36 4.56 -14.94 -13.53
N VAL A 37 4.55 -14.72 -12.22
CA VAL A 37 5.69 -15.03 -11.38
C VAL A 37 5.33 -16.12 -10.37
N LEU A 38 6.34 -16.85 -9.95
CA LEU A 38 6.24 -17.77 -8.85
C LEU A 38 6.20 -16.97 -7.54
N ARG A 39 5.46 -17.48 -6.55
CA ARG A 39 5.53 -16.93 -5.20
C ARG A 39 6.96 -17.05 -4.68
N LEU A 40 7.54 -15.93 -4.29
CA LEU A 40 8.84 -15.94 -3.65
C LEU A 40 8.74 -16.62 -2.27
N PRO A 41 9.76 -17.39 -1.87
CA PRO A 41 9.79 -17.96 -0.53
C PRO A 41 9.80 -16.84 0.51
N SER A 42 9.10 -17.06 1.62
CA SER A 42 9.07 -16.13 2.74
C SER A 42 10.49 -15.75 3.19
N ARG A 43 10.70 -14.48 3.47
CA ARG A 43 12.00 -13.93 3.85
C ARG A 43 12.43 -14.54 5.18
N LYS A 44 13.56 -15.29 5.20
CA LYS A 44 14.15 -15.76 6.46
C LYS A 44 14.62 -14.54 7.26
N ARG A 45 14.08 -14.39 8.47
CA ARG A 45 14.51 -13.35 9.40
C ARG A 45 15.75 -13.83 10.15
N SER A 46 16.77 -13.00 10.18
CA SER A 46 18.06 -13.35 10.83
C SER A 46 18.06 -13.13 12.33
N ASN A 47 17.25 -12.21 12.84
CA ASN A 47 17.16 -11.89 14.27
C ASN A 47 15.72 -12.08 14.75
N THR A 48 15.51 -13.03 15.67
CA THR A 48 14.26 -13.21 16.38
C THR A 48 14.41 -12.75 17.83
N ASN A 49 13.48 -11.94 18.28
CA ASN A 49 13.33 -11.56 19.68
C ASN A 49 11.85 -11.67 20.08
N SER A 50 11.55 -11.53 21.35
CA SER A 50 10.18 -11.65 21.88
C SER A 50 9.18 -10.72 21.19
N PHE A 51 9.62 -9.55 20.75
CA PHE A 51 8.77 -8.59 20.05
C PHE A 51 8.46 -9.05 18.61
N SER A 52 9.46 -9.54 17.88
CA SER A 52 9.25 -10.09 16.53
C SER A 52 8.38 -11.36 16.56
N GLU A 53 8.53 -12.21 17.57
CA GLU A 53 7.66 -13.38 17.76
C GLU A 53 6.21 -12.98 18.02
N ALA A 54 5.99 -11.92 18.83
CA ALA A 54 4.66 -11.38 19.03
C ALA A 54 4.05 -10.85 17.71
N ILE A 55 4.82 -10.11 16.91
CA ILE A 55 4.37 -9.62 15.60
C ILE A 55 3.92 -10.78 14.71
N GLU A 56 4.72 -11.83 14.59
CA GLU A 56 4.39 -13.00 13.76
C GLU A 56 3.14 -13.74 14.27
N LYS A 57 3.00 -13.86 15.59
CA LYS A 57 1.79 -14.44 16.18
C LYS A 57 0.55 -13.65 15.78
N TYR A 58 0.59 -12.32 15.88
CA TYR A 58 -0.55 -11.48 15.50
C TYR A 58 -0.80 -11.51 13.99
N LYS A 59 0.22 -11.54 13.14
CA LYS A 59 0.04 -11.74 11.69
C LYS A 59 -0.67 -13.06 11.41
N GLY A 60 -0.30 -14.15 12.11
CA GLY A 60 -0.99 -15.43 12.01
C GLY A 60 -2.46 -15.35 12.38
N MET A 61 -2.79 -14.72 13.51
CA MET A 61 -4.17 -14.51 13.96
C MET A 61 -4.98 -13.70 12.94
N PHE A 62 -4.44 -12.62 12.40
CA PHE A 62 -5.12 -11.82 11.39
C PHE A 62 -5.36 -12.61 10.09
N ARG A 63 -4.43 -13.45 9.66
CA ARG A 63 -4.66 -14.33 8.50
C ARG A 63 -5.85 -15.28 8.70
N GLU A 64 -6.00 -15.82 9.91
CA GLU A 64 -7.14 -16.69 10.26
C GLU A 64 -8.47 -15.91 10.28
N LEU A 65 -8.48 -14.69 10.80
CA LEU A 65 -9.66 -13.82 10.79
C LEU A 65 -10.11 -13.43 9.36
N GLY A 66 -9.18 -13.33 8.42
CA GLY A 66 -9.49 -13.01 7.02
C GLY A 66 -10.18 -14.15 6.24
N VAL A 67 -10.44 -15.30 6.87
CA VAL A 67 -11.22 -16.41 6.30
C VAL A 67 -12.72 -16.16 6.55
N VAL A 68 -13.49 -16.11 5.50
CA VAL A 68 -14.83 -15.50 5.45
C VAL A 68 -15.98 -16.46 5.63
N ASP A 69 -16.97 -16.04 6.40
CA ASP A 69 -18.31 -16.59 6.49
C ASP A 69 -19.23 -16.26 5.28
N PRO A 70 -20.39 -16.93 5.13
CA PRO A 70 -21.33 -16.67 4.05
C PRO A 70 -21.74 -15.20 3.97
N LYS A 71 -21.78 -14.67 2.75
CA LYS A 71 -22.02 -13.26 2.47
C LYS A 71 -23.46 -12.85 2.74
N PRO A 72 -23.67 -11.65 3.30
CA PRO A 72 -25.00 -11.06 3.37
C PRO A 72 -25.54 -10.72 1.98
N ASN A 73 -26.84 -10.38 1.88
CA ASN A 73 -27.39 -9.78 0.67
C ASN A 73 -26.68 -8.46 0.35
N GLN A 74 -26.55 -8.14 -0.94
CA GLN A 74 -25.92 -6.89 -1.35
C GLN A 74 -26.64 -5.68 -0.76
N ALA A 75 -25.88 -4.82 -0.09
CA ALA A 75 -26.35 -3.55 0.39
C ALA A 75 -26.52 -2.56 -0.78
N PRO A 76 -27.42 -1.56 -0.67
CA PRO A 76 -27.47 -0.48 -1.64
C PRO A 76 -26.16 0.31 -1.60
N VAL A 77 -25.50 0.42 -2.76
CA VAL A 77 -24.24 1.16 -2.91
C VAL A 77 -24.41 2.24 -3.99
N PRO A 78 -23.65 3.34 -3.93
CA PRO A 78 -23.72 4.38 -4.95
C PRO A 78 -23.43 3.84 -6.36
N ASP A 79 -24.16 4.30 -7.39
CA ASP A 79 -23.88 3.94 -8.79
C ASP A 79 -22.54 4.51 -9.28
N ASN A 80 -22.13 5.66 -8.75
CA ASN A 80 -20.91 6.35 -9.12
C ASN A 80 -19.67 5.63 -8.54
N LEU A 81 -18.89 5.00 -9.41
CA LEU A 81 -17.67 4.28 -9.04
C LEU A 81 -16.63 5.16 -8.33
N SER A 82 -16.56 6.46 -8.67
CA SER A 82 -15.65 7.38 -7.99
C SER A 82 -16.03 7.57 -6.52
N LEU A 83 -17.32 7.61 -6.20
CA LEU A 83 -17.77 7.70 -4.80
C LEU A 83 -17.43 6.43 -4.03
N ARG A 84 -17.64 5.25 -4.63
CA ARG A 84 -17.27 3.97 -4.03
C ARG A 84 -15.77 3.91 -3.73
N THR A 85 -14.94 4.31 -4.71
CA THR A 85 -13.48 4.33 -4.54
C THR A 85 -13.04 5.29 -3.45
N ARG A 86 -13.66 6.48 -3.37
CA ARG A 86 -13.37 7.47 -2.31
C ARG A 86 -13.76 6.95 -0.93
N ASP A 87 -14.87 6.25 -0.82
CA ASP A 87 -15.33 5.64 0.42
C ASP A 87 -14.34 4.58 0.93
N ILE A 88 -13.98 3.63 0.09
CA ILE A 88 -12.99 2.58 0.43
C ILE A 88 -11.62 3.17 0.76
N LYS A 89 -11.13 4.15 -0.02
CA LYS A 89 -9.89 4.87 0.31
C LYS A 89 -10.01 5.59 1.65
N GLY A 90 -11.16 6.25 1.89
CA GLY A 90 -11.44 6.91 3.16
C GLY A 90 -11.38 5.95 4.34
N ALA A 91 -12.00 4.77 4.24
CA ALA A 91 -11.94 3.74 5.27
C ALA A 91 -10.49 3.31 5.58
N ALA A 92 -9.69 3.03 4.55
CA ALA A 92 -8.29 2.66 4.74
C ALA A 92 -7.44 3.81 5.35
N TYR A 93 -7.67 5.06 4.93
CA TYR A 93 -7.00 6.23 5.53
C TYR A 93 -7.44 6.49 6.97
N PHE A 94 -8.69 6.18 7.31
CA PHE A 94 -9.17 6.25 8.69
C PHE A 94 -8.44 5.26 9.61
N LEU A 95 -8.01 4.13 9.05
CA LEU A 95 -7.19 3.11 9.72
C LEU A 95 -5.68 3.37 9.61
N ASP A 96 -5.25 4.60 9.34
CA ASP A 96 -3.85 5.03 9.26
C ASP A 96 -3.06 4.49 8.05
N ALA A 97 -3.69 4.09 6.95
CA ALA A 97 -2.97 3.85 5.73
C ALA A 97 -2.19 5.12 5.29
N ALA A 98 -0.96 4.95 4.83
CA ALA A 98 -0.18 6.06 4.29
C ALA A 98 -0.61 6.40 2.85
N GLN A 99 -0.84 5.39 2.03
CA GLN A 99 -1.30 5.53 0.64
C GLN A 99 -2.23 4.38 0.29
N VAL A 100 -3.21 4.65 -0.57
CA VAL A 100 -4.16 3.66 -1.07
C VAL A 100 -4.37 3.88 -2.56
N GLY A 101 -4.25 2.82 -3.35
CA GLY A 101 -4.51 2.82 -4.77
C GLY A 101 -5.42 1.68 -5.18
N VAL A 102 -6.16 1.87 -6.26
CA VAL A 102 -7.08 0.88 -6.83
C VAL A 102 -6.70 0.61 -8.27
N CYS A 103 -6.62 -0.65 -8.66
CA CYS A 103 -6.38 -1.04 -10.04
C CYS A 103 -7.24 -2.25 -10.44
N LYS A 104 -7.31 -2.47 -11.75
CA LYS A 104 -7.93 -3.68 -12.28
C LYS A 104 -7.08 -4.90 -11.91
N MET A 105 -7.74 -5.96 -11.46
CA MET A 105 -7.10 -7.26 -11.29
C MET A 105 -6.87 -7.89 -12.66
N VAL A 106 -5.65 -8.31 -12.95
CA VAL A 106 -5.26 -8.94 -14.21
C VAL A 106 -4.85 -10.39 -13.98
N GLU A 107 -5.04 -11.23 -14.99
CA GLU A 107 -4.83 -12.66 -14.85
C GLU A 107 -3.38 -13.01 -14.44
N ASN A 108 -2.42 -12.31 -15.02
CA ASN A 108 -0.99 -12.52 -14.73
C ASN A 108 -0.51 -11.90 -13.41
N ALA A 109 -1.39 -11.27 -12.63
CA ALA A 109 -1.10 -10.85 -11.26
C ALA A 109 -1.34 -11.96 -10.22
N TRP A 110 -2.01 -13.05 -10.59
CA TRP A 110 -2.06 -14.24 -9.72
C TRP A 110 -0.75 -15.02 -9.85
N TYR A 111 -0.23 -15.51 -8.72
CA TYR A 111 0.96 -16.36 -8.75
C TYR A 111 0.70 -17.69 -9.50
N GLU A 112 1.76 -18.29 -10.07
CA GLU A 112 1.67 -19.58 -10.71
C GLU A 112 1.19 -20.66 -9.71
N GLY A 113 0.30 -21.54 -10.19
CA GLY A 113 -0.25 -22.64 -9.40
C GLY A 113 -1.37 -22.22 -8.41
N VAL A 114 -1.75 -20.95 -8.37
CA VAL A 114 -2.87 -20.47 -7.56
C VAL A 114 -4.14 -20.42 -8.41
N THR A 115 -5.27 -20.83 -7.81
CA THR A 115 -6.59 -20.69 -8.45
C THR A 115 -7.02 -19.22 -8.39
N ASN A 116 -7.27 -18.63 -9.55
CA ASN A 116 -7.77 -17.26 -9.64
C ASN A 116 -9.17 -17.16 -9.04
N LEU A 117 -9.39 -16.18 -8.18
CA LEU A 117 -10.73 -15.83 -7.74
C LEU A 117 -11.43 -14.98 -8.81
N ALA A 118 -12.77 -14.96 -8.79
CA ALA A 118 -13.59 -14.10 -9.67
C ALA A 118 -13.58 -12.64 -9.17
N HIS A 119 -12.39 -12.08 -9.01
CA HIS A 119 -12.15 -10.70 -8.57
C HIS A 119 -11.58 -9.88 -9.70
N ASP A 120 -12.13 -8.70 -9.96
CA ASP A 120 -11.76 -7.79 -11.05
C ASP A 120 -11.05 -6.54 -10.55
N GLN A 121 -11.01 -6.30 -9.26
CA GLN A 121 -10.40 -5.13 -8.64
C GLN A 121 -9.38 -5.55 -7.60
N ALA A 122 -8.33 -4.74 -7.47
CA ALA A 122 -7.37 -4.83 -6.38
C ALA A 122 -7.21 -3.45 -5.72
N ILE A 123 -7.27 -3.44 -4.40
CA ILE A 123 -7.05 -2.27 -3.54
C ILE A 123 -5.70 -2.48 -2.87
N ILE A 124 -4.75 -1.61 -3.13
CA ILE A 124 -3.39 -1.69 -2.59
C ILE A 124 -3.27 -0.70 -1.44
N ILE A 125 -2.81 -1.20 -0.30
CA ILE A 125 -2.70 -0.46 0.95
C ILE A 125 -1.22 -0.39 1.35
N VAL A 126 -0.72 0.81 1.56
CA VAL A 126 0.66 1.08 1.95
C VAL A 126 0.69 1.69 3.33
N VAL A 127 1.52 1.17 4.20
CA VAL A 127 1.84 1.75 5.52
C VAL A 127 3.32 2.09 5.58
N ARG A 128 3.63 3.25 6.12
CA ARG A 128 5.02 3.66 6.34
C ARG A 128 5.64 2.83 7.48
N THR A 129 6.90 2.42 7.32
CA THR A 129 7.67 1.84 8.43
C THR A 129 7.86 2.83 9.57
N GLY A 130 7.94 2.32 10.78
CA GLY A 130 8.32 3.09 11.96
C GLY A 130 9.74 3.65 11.84
N ARG A 131 10.07 4.60 12.71
CA ARG A 131 11.44 5.09 12.84
C ARG A 131 12.23 4.15 13.74
N THR A 132 13.41 3.73 13.30
CA THR A 132 14.36 3.03 14.18
C THR A 132 14.83 3.97 15.29
N PRO A 133 14.76 3.57 16.56
CA PRO A 133 15.33 4.34 17.65
C PRO A 133 16.85 4.53 17.48
N GLU A 134 17.40 5.58 18.09
CA GLU A 134 18.85 5.83 18.06
C GLU A 134 19.62 4.75 18.84
N ILE A 135 20.88 4.47 18.46
CA ILE A 135 21.68 3.36 18.97
C ILE A 135 21.87 3.34 20.50
N ASN A 136 21.82 4.51 21.13
CA ASN A 136 21.89 4.67 22.58
C ASN A 136 20.53 4.61 23.29
N ASN A 137 19.43 4.40 22.56
CA ASN A 137 18.11 4.22 23.13
C ASN A 137 17.86 2.76 23.46
N LEU A 138 17.32 2.47 24.64
CA LEU A 138 16.98 1.11 25.07
C LEU A 138 16.08 0.35 24.07
N ALA A 139 15.23 1.08 23.35
CA ALA A 139 14.37 0.49 22.34
C ALA A 139 15.11 0.05 21.07
N HIS A 140 16.34 0.51 20.84
CA HIS A 140 17.12 0.15 19.65
C HIS A 140 17.35 -1.35 19.55
N GLU A 141 17.69 -1.98 20.66
CA GLU A 141 18.04 -3.41 20.71
C GLU A 141 16.91 -4.32 20.22
N TRP A 142 15.66 -4.00 20.57
CA TRP A 142 14.52 -4.85 20.21
C TRP A 142 13.73 -4.32 19.00
N ALA A 143 13.88 -3.06 18.59
CA ALA A 143 13.16 -2.47 17.47
C ALA A 143 13.94 -2.54 16.15
N ASN A 144 15.27 -2.45 16.20
CA ASN A 144 16.12 -2.40 15.01
C ASN A 144 15.99 -3.68 14.17
N GLY A 145 15.66 -3.50 12.89
CA GLY A 145 15.46 -4.60 11.93
C GLY A 145 14.05 -5.20 11.93
N HIS A 146 13.13 -4.69 12.77
CA HIS A 146 11.74 -5.15 12.83
C HIS A 146 10.72 -4.13 12.31
N GLU A 147 11.16 -2.97 11.80
CA GLU A 147 10.31 -1.88 11.34
C GLU A 147 9.39 -2.31 10.19
N ILE A 148 9.93 -3.09 9.26
CA ILE A 148 9.16 -3.63 8.12
C ILE A 148 8.11 -4.61 8.63
N SER A 149 8.47 -5.53 9.51
CA SER A 149 7.55 -6.52 10.07
C SER A 149 6.39 -5.90 10.84
N ALA A 150 6.67 -4.84 11.61
CA ALA A 150 5.65 -4.08 12.30
C ALA A 150 4.72 -3.34 11.33
N ALA A 151 5.26 -2.80 10.24
CA ALA A 151 4.46 -2.18 9.20
C ALA A 151 3.63 -3.21 8.40
N GLU A 152 4.16 -4.41 8.14
CA GLU A 152 3.43 -5.53 7.51
C GLU A 152 2.24 -5.98 8.36
N LEU A 153 2.41 -6.09 9.68
CA LEU A 153 1.30 -6.39 10.59
C LEU A 153 0.18 -5.36 10.45
N ARG A 154 0.51 -4.07 10.43
CA ARG A 154 -0.46 -2.98 10.29
C ARG A 154 -1.12 -2.94 8.92
N THR A 155 -0.37 -3.22 7.84
CA THR A 155 -0.99 -3.31 6.50
C THR A 155 -1.97 -4.46 6.40
N LEU A 156 -1.65 -5.60 7.01
CA LEU A 156 -2.52 -6.77 7.05
C LEU A 156 -3.79 -6.50 7.85
N GLU A 157 -3.69 -5.87 9.02
CA GLU A 157 -4.83 -5.44 9.84
C GLU A 157 -5.79 -4.55 9.03
N ILE A 158 -5.27 -3.53 8.36
CA ILE A 158 -6.07 -2.63 7.52
C ILE A 158 -6.70 -3.39 6.35
N ALA A 159 -5.94 -4.26 5.68
CA ALA A 159 -6.44 -5.02 4.53
C ALA A 159 -7.59 -5.94 4.93
N ILE A 160 -7.51 -6.59 6.10
CA ILE A 160 -8.59 -7.44 6.61
C ILE A 160 -9.82 -6.60 6.95
N ALA A 161 -9.66 -5.50 7.67
CA ALA A 161 -10.78 -4.64 8.01
C ALA A 161 -11.50 -4.08 6.77
N VAL A 162 -10.75 -3.67 5.73
CA VAL A 162 -11.30 -3.22 4.44
C VAL A 162 -11.97 -4.39 3.69
N SER A 163 -11.37 -5.56 3.69
CA SER A 163 -11.94 -6.77 3.08
C SER A 163 -13.27 -7.13 3.72
N GLU A 164 -13.32 -7.22 5.05
CA GLU A 164 -14.56 -7.51 5.79
C GLU A 164 -15.63 -6.44 5.57
N HIS A 165 -15.27 -5.16 5.54
CA HIS A 165 -16.19 -4.09 5.23
C HIS A 165 -16.85 -4.30 3.86
N ILE A 166 -16.10 -4.66 2.83
CA ILE A 166 -16.62 -4.97 1.49
C ILE A 166 -17.52 -6.21 1.52
N GLN A 167 -17.16 -7.22 2.29
CA GLN A 167 -17.96 -8.43 2.46
C GLN A 167 -19.29 -8.17 3.16
N TRP A 168 -19.30 -7.31 4.18
CA TRP A 168 -20.53 -6.85 4.84
C TRP A 168 -21.46 -6.07 3.90
N MET A 169 -20.91 -5.44 2.86
CA MET A 169 -21.72 -4.85 1.77
C MET A 169 -22.24 -5.90 0.78
N GLY A 170 -21.93 -7.19 0.95
CA GLY A 170 -22.40 -8.29 0.11
C GLY A 170 -21.57 -8.53 -1.16
N PHE A 171 -20.33 -8.06 -1.21
CA PHE A 171 -19.40 -8.31 -2.29
C PHE A 171 -18.30 -9.28 -1.84
N ASP A 172 -17.70 -9.98 -2.82
CA ASP A 172 -16.55 -10.84 -2.56
C ASP A 172 -15.30 -10.02 -2.35
N ALA A 173 -14.53 -10.35 -1.32
CA ALA A 173 -13.25 -9.70 -1.06
C ALA A 173 -12.32 -10.64 -0.28
N LYS A 174 -11.02 -10.55 -0.57
CA LYS A 174 -9.97 -11.31 0.12
C LYS A 174 -8.77 -10.42 0.37
N ALA A 175 -8.31 -10.38 1.62
CA ALA A 175 -7.06 -9.75 2.00
C ALA A 175 -5.85 -10.62 1.63
N HIS A 176 -4.77 -9.99 1.19
CA HIS A 176 -3.50 -10.62 0.84
C HIS A 176 -2.37 -9.84 1.51
N ASP A 177 -1.55 -10.52 2.28
CA ASP A 177 -0.30 -9.97 2.77
C ASP A 177 0.83 -10.22 1.75
N TYR A 178 1.95 -9.54 1.94
CA TYR A 178 3.08 -9.62 1.02
C TYR A 178 3.76 -11.01 1.02
N GLU A 179 3.75 -11.72 2.16
CA GLU A 179 4.45 -12.99 2.32
C GLU A 179 3.61 -14.20 1.90
N MET A 180 2.33 -14.20 2.26
CA MET A 180 1.43 -15.35 2.10
C MET A 180 0.31 -15.12 1.10
N GLY A 181 0.25 -13.93 0.51
CA GLY A 181 -0.74 -13.60 -0.52
C GLY A 181 -0.64 -14.47 -1.78
N ASP A 182 -1.71 -14.53 -2.55
CA ASP A 182 -1.81 -15.32 -3.78
C ASP A 182 -1.49 -14.52 -5.05
N ILE A 183 -1.10 -13.26 -4.88
CA ILE A 183 -1.00 -12.26 -5.94
C ILE A 183 0.35 -11.54 -5.95
N ASP A 184 0.77 -11.09 -7.13
CA ASP A 184 1.92 -10.20 -7.31
C ASP A 184 1.54 -8.75 -6.89
N ILE A 185 1.65 -8.49 -5.58
CA ILE A 185 1.38 -7.16 -5.01
C ILE A 185 2.29 -6.10 -5.64
N ASN A 186 3.50 -6.45 -6.06
CA ASN A 186 4.43 -5.51 -6.67
C ASN A 186 3.89 -4.97 -8.01
N ARG A 187 3.40 -5.85 -8.87
CA ARG A 187 2.73 -5.49 -10.13
C ARG A 187 1.52 -4.60 -9.88
N LEU A 188 0.65 -5.04 -8.99
CA LEU A 188 -0.57 -4.30 -8.67
C LEU A 188 -0.27 -2.93 -8.03
N SER A 189 0.82 -2.78 -7.27
CA SER A 189 1.26 -1.51 -6.71
C SER A 189 1.68 -0.50 -7.79
N VAL A 190 2.27 -0.97 -8.87
CA VAL A 190 2.59 -0.13 -10.05
C VAL A 190 1.32 0.25 -10.78
N MET A 191 0.44 -0.72 -11.07
CA MET A 191 -0.82 -0.49 -11.77
C MET A 191 -1.78 0.44 -11.01
N ALA A 192 -1.71 0.42 -9.68
CA ALA A 192 -2.51 1.27 -8.79
C ALA A 192 -1.92 2.68 -8.59
N GLY A 193 -0.85 3.05 -9.29
CA GLY A 193 -0.24 4.37 -9.21
C GLY A 193 0.43 4.70 -7.87
N LEU A 194 0.96 3.70 -7.16
CA LEU A 194 1.63 3.89 -5.87
C LEU A 194 3.15 3.77 -5.96
N MET A 195 3.63 3.02 -6.94
CA MET A 195 5.05 2.67 -7.10
C MET A 195 5.48 2.90 -8.54
N VAL A 196 6.78 3.14 -8.69
CA VAL A 196 7.44 3.22 -9.99
C VAL A 196 8.53 2.16 -10.05
N ARG A 197 8.65 1.46 -11.20
CA ARG A 197 9.78 0.55 -11.42
C ARG A 197 11.06 1.31 -11.76
N ASP A 198 12.16 0.90 -11.13
CA ASP A 198 13.52 1.32 -11.45
C ASP A 198 14.39 0.07 -11.60
N GLY A 199 14.45 -0.48 -12.81
CA GLY A 199 14.93 -1.84 -13.05
C GLY A 199 14.08 -2.87 -12.32
N ASP A 200 14.70 -3.70 -11.49
CA ASP A 200 14.01 -4.72 -10.68
C ASP A 200 13.46 -4.20 -9.35
N LYS A 201 13.76 -2.95 -9.01
CA LYS A 201 13.30 -2.34 -7.76
C LYS A 201 11.99 -1.59 -7.95
N LEU A 202 11.20 -1.54 -6.88
CA LEU A 202 10.04 -0.67 -6.74
C LEU A 202 10.38 0.50 -5.83
N ILE A 203 10.07 1.69 -6.30
CA ILE A 203 10.31 2.93 -5.58
C ILE A 203 8.97 3.63 -5.36
N ASN A 204 8.69 3.94 -4.10
CA ASN A 204 7.59 4.84 -3.77
C ASN A 204 8.09 6.29 -3.80
N PRO A 205 7.45 7.22 -4.55
CA PRO A 205 7.93 8.58 -4.72
C PRO A 205 8.06 9.40 -3.42
N PHE A 206 7.30 9.04 -2.38
CA PHE A 206 7.26 9.74 -1.10
C PHE A 206 7.94 8.99 0.05
N LEU A 207 7.92 7.66 0.00
CA LEU A 207 8.40 6.80 1.09
C LEU A 207 9.72 6.10 0.76
N ASN A 208 10.19 6.18 -0.49
CA ASN A 208 11.32 5.42 -1.03
C ASN A 208 11.13 3.90 -0.81
N GLU A 209 11.93 3.28 0.07
CA GLU A 209 11.86 1.86 0.45
C GLU A 209 11.27 1.66 1.87
N ASN A 210 10.83 2.76 2.55
CA ASN A 210 10.38 2.72 3.95
C ASN A 210 8.88 2.50 4.05
N PHE A 211 8.40 1.36 3.57
CA PHE A 211 6.98 0.99 3.59
C PHE A 211 6.78 -0.51 3.62
N ALA A 212 5.58 -0.92 4.02
CA ALA A 212 5.03 -2.25 3.81
C ALA A 212 3.74 -2.14 2.98
N VAL A 213 3.37 -3.23 2.33
CA VAL A 213 2.23 -3.30 1.42
C VAL A 213 1.37 -4.52 1.73
N ALA A 214 0.07 -4.35 1.68
CA ALA A 214 -0.92 -5.43 1.59
C ALA A 214 -1.94 -5.09 0.51
N ALA A 215 -2.76 -6.05 0.11
CA ALA A 215 -3.78 -5.83 -0.89
C ALA A 215 -5.11 -6.48 -0.50
N VAL A 216 -6.20 -5.97 -1.06
CA VAL A 216 -7.51 -6.61 -1.06
C VAL A 216 -7.93 -6.83 -2.50
N THR A 217 -8.23 -8.06 -2.87
CA THR A 217 -8.89 -8.34 -4.16
C THR A 217 -10.39 -8.47 -3.95
N THR A 218 -11.20 -8.02 -4.93
CA THR A 218 -12.66 -7.99 -4.79
C THR A 218 -13.37 -7.96 -6.14
N ASN A 219 -14.63 -8.38 -6.15
CA ASN A 219 -15.56 -8.14 -7.24
C ASN A 219 -16.40 -6.86 -7.04
N TYR A 220 -16.13 -6.05 -6.00
CA TYR A 220 -16.78 -4.76 -5.79
C TYR A 220 -16.31 -3.77 -6.86
N PRO A 221 -17.21 -3.27 -7.74
CA PRO A 221 -16.81 -2.37 -8.82
C PRO A 221 -16.32 -1.02 -8.28
N LEU A 222 -15.09 -0.66 -8.62
CA LEU A 222 -14.42 0.57 -8.21
C LEU A 222 -13.87 1.32 -9.43
N LYS A 223 -13.64 2.63 -9.28
CA LYS A 223 -12.86 3.39 -10.26
C LYS A 223 -11.37 3.17 -10.02
N ASN A 224 -10.66 2.75 -11.06
CA ASN A 224 -9.21 2.55 -11.00
C ASN A 224 -8.46 3.90 -10.97
N ASP A 225 -7.31 3.87 -10.32
CA ASP A 225 -6.28 4.90 -10.42
C ASP A 225 -5.40 4.63 -11.66
N GLU A 226 -4.62 5.63 -12.07
CA GLU A 226 -3.69 5.53 -13.19
C GLU A 226 -2.27 5.30 -12.68
N PRO A 227 -1.45 4.48 -13.38
CA PRO A 227 -0.05 4.28 -13.03
C PRO A 227 0.74 5.60 -13.04
N LEU A 228 1.74 5.67 -12.18
CA LEU A 228 2.68 6.79 -12.17
C LEU A 228 3.68 6.65 -13.33
N ALA A 229 3.96 7.75 -14.02
CA ALA A 229 5.01 7.80 -15.01
C ALA A 229 6.39 7.49 -14.40
N SER A 230 7.32 6.92 -15.16
CA SER A 230 8.68 6.58 -14.70
C SER A 230 9.45 7.79 -14.17
N SER A 231 9.12 9.00 -14.62
CA SER A 231 9.70 10.26 -14.12
C SER A 231 9.26 10.61 -12.68
N ALA A 232 8.17 10.01 -12.18
CA ALA A 232 7.65 10.27 -10.83
C ALA A 232 8.51 9.66 -9.71
N LYS A 233 9.49 8.79 -10.03
CA LYS A 233 10.36 8.13 -9.04
C LYS A 233 11.09 9.08 -8.08
N ASN A 234 11.32 10.31 -8.51
CA ASN A 234 11.88 11.35 -7.67
C ASN A 234 10.77 12.32 -7.28
N GLY A 235 10.04 12.07 -6.22
CA GLY A 235 9.02 12.98 -5.67
C GLY A 235 9.52 14.40 -5.38
N ARG A 236 10.85 14.61 -5.42
CA ARG A 236 11.54 15.91 -5.36
C ARG A 236 11.15 16.86 -6.49
N GLY A 237 10.73 16.36 -7.66
CA GLY A 237 10.26 17.20 -8.76
C GLY A 237 9.02 18.02 -8.39
N LEU A 238 8.17 17.51 -7.53
CA LEU A 238 6.98 18.20 -7.08
C LEU A 238 7.29 19.36 -6.13
N GLY A 239 8.27 19.21 -5.22
CA GLY A 239 8.72 20.29 -4.33
C GLY A 239 9.33 21.45 -5.10
N TYR A 240 10.08 21.16 -6.16
CA TYR A 240 10.67 22.17 -7.04
C TYR A 240 9.63 22.89 -7.89
N TRP A 241 8.64 22.12 -8.41
CA TRP A 241 7.56 22.64 -9.26
C TRP A 241 6.53 23.47 -8.48
N LEU A 242 6.31 23.16 -7.21
CA LEU A 242 5.37 23.88 -6.34
C LEU A 242 6.02 25.05 -5.61
N GLY A 243 7.29 25.33 -5.83
CA GLY A 243 8.04 26.38 -5.11
C GLY A 243 8.14 26.11 -3.60
N LEU A 244 7.92 24.88 -3.19
CA LEU A 244 7.92 24.44 -1.80
C LEU A 244 9.32 24.02 -1.37
N GLY A 245 10.41 24.56 -1.87
CA GLY A 245 11.76 24.22 -1.42
C GLY A 245 11.79 22.91 -0.58
N SER A 246 12.77 22.34 -0.13
CA SER A 246 12.91 21.06 0.60
C SER A 246 11.83 20.65 1.66
N ALA A 247 10.66 21.26 1.69
CA ALA A 247 9.57 21.05 2.65
C ALA A 247 8.48 20.09 2.17
N VAL A 248 8.84 18.96 1.57
CA VAL A 248 7.94 17.80 1.49
C VAL A 248 8.01 17.09 2.83
N PRO A 249 6.88 16.94 3.59
CA PRO A 249 6.91 16.28 4.89
C PRO A 249 7.45 14.85 4.75
N GLY A 250 8.62 14.59 5.27
CA GLY A 250 9.30 13.29 5.23
C GLY A 250 10.70 13.29 4.63
N ILE A 251 11.19 14.37 4.01
CA ILE A 251 12.45 14.34 3.26
C ILE A 251 13.64 14.99 3.98
N GLU A 252 13.48 15.75 5.04
CA GLU A 252 14.63 16.22 5.82
C GLU A 252 14.40 16.27 7.33
N TRP A 253 14.75 15.19 7.99
CA TRP A 253 15.19 15.22 9.39
C TRP A 253 16.63 14.70 9.46
N GLY A 254 17.59 15.43 8.88
CA GLY A 254 18.96 14.92 8.86
C GLY A 254 20.06 15.90 8.51
N ARG A 255 19.82 17.21 8.37
CA ARG A 255 20.92 18.17 8.26
C ARG A 255 20.65 19.43 9.09
N ARG A 256 20.88 19.35 10.38
CA ARG A 256 21.35 20.54 11.08
C ARG A 256 22.82 20.74 10.70
N ALA A 257 23.07 21.76 9.90
CA ALA A 257 24.38 22.25 9.63
C ALA A 257 25.13 22.49 10.95
N LYS A 258 26.32 21.91 11.07
CA LYS A 258 27.36 22.43 11.94
C LYS A 258 27.62 23.88 11.49
N ARG A 259 27.27 24.85 12.31
CA ARG A 259 27.86 26.17 12.31
C ARG A 259 28.66 26.32 13.58
N ALA A 260 29.88 26.72 13.38
CA ALA A 260 30.94 26.99 14.31
C ALA A 260 30.56 27.73 15.57
#